data_94296b0520e8350834dc1eaad383ca01
#
_entry.id   94296b0520e8350834dc1eaad383ca01
#
_cell.length_a   1.000
_cell.length_b   1.000
_cell.length_c   1.000
_cell.angle_alpha   90.00
_cell.angle_beta   90.00
_cell.angle_gamma   90.00
#
_symmetry.space_group_name_H-M   'P 1'
#
loop_
_entity.id
_entity.type
_entity.pdbx_description
1 polymer ?
#
loop_
_entity_poly.entity_id
_entity_poly.type
_entity_poly.pdbx_seq_one_letter_code
_entity_poly.pdbx_strand_id
1 'polypeptide(L)'
;MGAEMSENAAFAVAGTCAIVFVGASCYFEEYAYKSLPNFDYYWTVALAELMVFALISSASSIADGTLFAKRKAPLELYAVQASLLAAYSAVGKLCYKWINYATGTVLRSSKLVFTMAISAVWLRRTYKPHQVVAASLLVVAVACFGIAERELGSNEATMPTPTSATTSDGEPVLGLSEDVKLALGFGLSVVAIFLGSLQTNVSEHAMRNYGAGVRENILYTNAIGTAFAFLFVVMFEGSGSITYLRTVKGAFVLLFARSVTFYFGAYFFSTLTRHFGATSATAVTTVRKALTVISSFILFPKDKPFAGFFVYGLFFFLLSVLAESSLHIRAFFHRVRAGRRGEYSL
;
A
#
# COMPACT_ATOMS: atom_id res chain seq x y z
N MET A 1 24.48 -25.60 18.42
CA MET A 1 24.88 -24.26 18.90
C MET A 1 24.31 -23.23 17.92
N GLY A 2 23.02 -22.88 18.06
CA GLY A 2 22.41 -21.76 17.34
C GLY A 2 22.73 -20.49 18.11
N ALA A 3 23.47 -19.58 17.47
CA ALA A 3 23.71 -18.27 18.05
C ALA A 3 22.35 -17.58 18.25
N GLU A 4 21.96 -17.32 19.49
CA GLU A 4 20.84 -16.45 19.80
C GLU A 4 21.17 -15.08 19.22
N MET A 5 20.45 -14.74 18.14
CA MET A 5 20.57 -13.45 17.49
C MET A 5 20.13 -12.38 18.50
N SER A 6 20.97 -11.40 18.78
CA SER A 6 20.59 -10.35 19.72
C SER A 6 19.27 -9.70 19.25
N GLU A 7 18.42 -9.29 20.18
CA GLU A 7 17.10 -8.70 19.91
C GLU A 7 17.20 -7.52 18.92
N ASN A 8 18.27 -6.74 19.02
CA ASN A 8 18.58 -5.64 18.11
C ASN A 8 18.91 -6.14 16.69
N ALA A 9 19.62 -7.26 16.56
CA ALA A 9 19.94 -7.85 15.26
C ALA A 9 18.66 -8.42 14.61
N ALA A 10 17.81 -9.09 15.37
CA ALA A 10 16.51 -9.58 14.90
C ALA A 10 15.60 -8.44 14.39
N PHE A 11 15.55 -7.32 15.13
CA PHE A 11 14.82 -6.12 14.72
C PHE A 11 15.38 -5.53 13.42
N ALA A 12 16.70 -5.36 13.35
CA ALA A 12 17.36 -4.80 12.16
C ALA A 12 17.13 -5.68 10.92
N VAL A 13 17.27 -7.00 11.05
CA VAL A 13 17.04 -7.95 9.95
C VAL A 13 15.58 -7.91 9.51
N ALA A 14 14.63 -8.04 10.43
CA ALA A 14 13.21 -8.04 10.08
C ALA A 14 12.77 -6.68 9.48
N GLY A 15 13.28 -5.56 10.01
CA GLY A 15 13.01 -4.22 9.49
C GLY A 15 13.58 -4.01 8.09
N THR A 16 14.82 -4.39 7.88
CA THR A 16 15.48 -4.30 6.57
C THR A 16 14.77 -5.20 5.55
N CYS A 17 14.47 -6.45 5.90
CA CYS A 17 13.72 -7.35 5.02
C CYS A 17 12.34 -6.78 4.65
N ALA A 18 11.60 -6.24 5.63
CA ALA A 18 10.30 -5.61 5.36
C ALA A 18 10.44 -4.45 4.36
N ILE A 19 11.43 -3.58 4.54
CA ILE A 19 11.68 -2.43 3.65
C ILE A 19 12.06 -2.92 2.24
N VAL A 20 13.02 -3.85 2.14
CA VAL A 20 13.53 -4.34 0.85
C VAL A 20 12.44 -5.07 0.06
N PHE A 21 11.74 -6.01 0.67
CA PHE A 21 10.71 -6.78 -0.03
C PHE A 21 9.51 -5.93 -0.46
N VAL A 22 9.03 -5.02 0.39
CA VAL A 22 7.95 -4.12 -0.01
C VAL A 22 8.45 -3.08 -1.01
N GLY A 23 9.68 -2.58 -0.87
CA GLY A 23 10.31 -1.69 -1.85
C GLY A 23 10.42 -2.34 -3.23
N ALA A 24 10.89 -3.59 -3.29
CA ALA A 24 10.94 -4.38 -4.53
C ALA A 24 9.54 -4.58 -5.14
N SER A 25 8.53 -4.87 -4.30
CA SER A 25 7.15 -4.98 -4.78
C SER A 25 6.63 -3.69 -5.39
N CYS A 26 6.90 -2.54 -4.76
CA CYS A 26 6.53 -1.23 -5.29
C CYS A 26 7.24 -0.92 -6.61
N TYR A 27 8.54 -1.27 -6.73
CA TYR A 27 9.29 -1.14 -7.97
C TYR A 27 8.69 -1.99 -9.09
N PHE A 28 8.41 -3.27 -8.84
CA PHE A 28 7.77 -4.13 -9.84
C PHE A 28 6.38 -3.63 -10.23
N GLU A 29 5.61 -3.05 -9.32
CA GLU A 29 4.31 -2.48 -9.60
C GLU A 29 4.43 -1.24 -10.50
N GLU A 30 5.30 -0.29 -10.17
CA GLU A 30 5.53 0.90 -11.00
C GLU A 30 6.13 0.52 -12.36
N TYR A 31 7.06 -0.43 -12.39
CA TYR A 31 7.64 -0.94 -13.63
C TYR A 31 6.59 -1.61 -14.52
N ALA A 32 5.65 -2.39 -13.93
CA ALA A 32 4.56 -3.00 -14.69
C ALA A 32 3.67 -1.94 -15.36
N TYR A 33 3.28 -0.90 -14.63
CA TYR A 33 2.43 0.17 -15.17
C TYR A 33 3.11 0.98 -16.28
N LYS A 34 4.45 1.08 -16.27
CA LYS A 34 5.20 1.90 -17.23
C LYS A 34 5.78 1.12 -18.39
N SER A 35 6.16 -0.14 -18.18
CA SER A 35 6.92 -0.93 -19.16
C SER A 35 6.06 -1.91 -19.95
N LEU A 36 4.91 -2.32 -19.42
CA LEU A 36 4.03 -3.23 -20.11
C LEU A 36 3.19 -2.44 -21.14
N PRO A 37 3.20 -2.85 -22.44
CA PRO A 37 2.50 -2.14 -23.49
C PRO A 37 0.98 -2.19 -23.27
N ASN A 38 0.31 -1.04 -23.36
CA ASN A 38 -1.15 -0.91 -23.21
C ASN A 38 -1.73 -1.61 -21.97
N PHE A 39 -1.04 -1.51 -20.83
CA PHE A 39 -1.46 -2.15 -19.59
C PHE A 39 -2.60 -1.39 -18.91
N ASP A 40 -3.80 -1.95 -18.93
CA ASP A 40 -5.02 -1.38 -18.31
C ASP A 40 -5.74 -2.38 -17.38
N TYR A 41 -5.02 -3.38 -16.85
CA TYR A 41 -5.57 -4.49 -16.07
C TYR A 41 -5.31 -4.35 -14.56
N TYR A 42 -5.81 -3.27 -13.96
CA TYR A 42 -5.58 -2.94 -12.54
C TYR A 42 -6.29 -3.88 -11.56
N TRP A 43 -7.48 -4.41 -11.97
CA TRP A 43 -8.21 -5.41 -11.18
C TRP A 43 -7.48 -6.75 -11.17
N THR A 44 -6.87 -7.12 -12.28
CA THR A 44 -6.02 -8.34 -12.37
C THR A 44 -4.80 -8.25 -11.46
N VAL A 45 -4.18 -7.06 -11.30
CA VAL A 45 -3.09 -6.88 -10.32
C VAL A 45 -3.57 -7.11 -8.90
N ALA A 46 -4.77 -6.63 -8.56
CA ALA A 46 -5.37 -6.88 -7.25
C ALA A 46 -5.69 -8.35 -7.03
N LEU A 47 -6.24 -9.04 -8.04
CA LEU A 47 -6.51 -10.47 -8.00
C LEU A 47 -5.22 -11.28 -7.78
N ALA A 48 -4.17 -11.00 -8.55
CA ALA A 48 -2.88 -11.69 -8.42
C ALA A 48 -2.30 -11.54 -7.00
N GLU A 49 -2.40 -10.35 -6.41
CA GLU A 49 -1.97 -10.08 -5.04
C GLU A 49 -2.73 -10.95 -4.03
N LEU A 50 -4.06 -10.88 -4.02
CA LEU A 50 -4.89 -11.61 -3.06
C LEU A 50 -4.76 -13.14 -3.23
N MET A 51 -4.67 -13.62 -4.48
CA MET A 51 -4.47 -15.04 -4.80
C MET A 51 -3.13 -15.55 -4.27
N VAL A 52 -2.04 -14.83 -4.50
CA VAL A 52 -0.71 -15.22 -3.99
C VAL A 52 -0.69 -15.21 -2.47
N PHE A 53 -1.28 -14.21 -1.82
CA PHE A 53 -1.43 -14.16 -0.36
C PHE A 53 -2.23 -15.35 0.17
N ALA A 54 -3.35 -15.69 -0.45
CA ALA A 54 -4.17 -16.85 -0.09
C ALA A 54 -3.39 -18.17 -0.26
N LEU A 55 -2.69 -18.35 -1.38
CA LEU A 55 -1.92 -19.56 -1.67
C LEU A 55 -0.78 -19.77 -0.66
N ILE A 56 0.04 -18.75 -0.42
CA ILE A 56 1.17 -18.88 0.50
C ILE A 56 0.67 -19.03 1.95
N SER A 57 -0.38 -18.29 2.35
CA SER A 57 -0.97 -18.43 3.68
C SER A 57 -1.60 -19.82 3.89
N SER A 58 -2.25 -20.39 2.85
CA SER A 58 -2.79 -21.75 2.89
C SER A 58 -1.67 -22.77 3.03
N ALA A 59 -0.62 -22.67 2.21
CA ALA A 59 0.54 -23.54 2.28
C ALA A 59 1.22 -23.52 3.66
N SER A 60 1.41 -22.32 4.22
CA SER A 60 1.94 -22.15 5.58
C SER A 60 1.02 -22.78 6.64
N SER A 61 -0.30 -22.63 6.50
CA SER A 61 -1.26 -23.21 7.44
C SER A 61 -1.34 -24.73 7.33
N ILE A 62 -1.12 -25.30 6.14
CA ILE A 62 -0.99 -26.76 5.94
C ILE A 62 0.28 -27.27 6.65
N ALA A 63 1.41 -26.58 6.43
CA ALA A 63 2.68 -26.97 7.03
C ALA A 63 2.64 -26.96 8.57
N ASP A 64 1.90 -26.01 9.14
CA ASP A 64 1.70 -25.87 10.60
C ASP A 64 0.55 -26.77 11.14
N GLY A 65 -0.15 -27.52 10.30
CA GLY A 65 -1.32 -28.34 10.67
C GLY A 65 -2.53 -27.53 11.16
N THR A 66 -2.58 -26.23 10.88
CA THR A 66 -3.62 -25.32 11.40
C THR A 66 -4.72 -24.99 10.39
N LEU A 67 -4.62 -25.48 9.15
CA LEU A 67 -5.58 -25.16 8.08
C LEU A 67 -7.03 -25.52 8.46
N PHE A 68 -7.21 -26.67 9.13
CA PHE A 68 -8.53 -27.16 9.57
C PHE A 68 -8.86 -26.83 11.03
N ALA A 69 -8.07 -25.95 11.67
CA ALA A 69 -8.37 -25.49 13.02
C ALA A 69 -9.72 -24.75 13.06
N LYS A 70 -10.45 -24.92 14.18
CA LYS A 70 -11.76 -24.28 14.34
C LYS A 70 -11.62 -22.75 14.27
N ARG A 71 -12.32 -22.15 13.31
CA ARG A 71 -12.38 -20.73 13.10
C ARG A 71 -12.95 -20.00 14.34
N LYS A 72 -12.35 -18.90 14.74
CA LYS A 72 -12.76 -18.12 15.91
C LYS A 72 -13.76 -17.02 15.58
N ALA A 73 -13.58 -16.29 14.49
CA ALA A 73 -14.52 -15.26 14.05
C ALA A 73 -15.56 -15.80 13.07
N PRO A 74 -16.77 -15.21 12.98
CA PRO A 74 -17.81 -15.62 12.05
C PRO A 74 -17.41 -15.38 10.59
N LEU A 75 -17.90 -16.22 9.67
CA LEU A 75 -17.57 -16.12 8.24
C LEU A 75 -18.05 -14.82 7.61
N GLU A 76 -19.19 -14.33 8.04
CA GLU A 76 -19.80 -13.07 7.59
C GLU A 76 -18.82 -11.88 7.79
N LEU A 77 -18.15 -11.86 8.94
CA LEU A 77 -17.19 -10.81 9.25
C LEU A 77 -15.98 -10.88 8.30
N TYR A 78 -15.50 -12.09 7.99
CA TYR A 78 -14.44 -12.27 7.00
C TYR A 78 -14.90 -11.93 5.58
N ALA A 79 -16.16 -12.22 5.23
CA ALA A 79 -16.73 -11.85 3.93
C ALA A 79 -16.79 -10.32 3.76
N VAL A 80 -17.27 -9.59 4.77
CA VAL A 80 -17.26 -8.12 4.78
C VAL A 80 -15.84 -7.58 4.70
N GLN A 81 -14.92 -8.10 5.50
CA GLN A 81 -13.52 -7.69 5.47
C GLN A 81 -12.86 -7.96 4.11
N ALA A 82 -13.15 -9.11 3.51
CA ALA A 82 -12.61 -9.54 2.23
C ALA A 82 -13.13 -8.69 1.06
N SER A 83 -14.42 -8.37 1.04
CA SER A 83 -15.00 -7.48 0.03
C SER A 83 -14.41 -6.07 0.10
N LEU A 84 -14.23 -5.54 1.30
CA LEU A 84 -13.57 -4.25 1.52
C LEU A 84 -12.10 -4.29 1.08
N LEU A 85 -11.38 -5.38 1.37
CA LEU A 85 -9.99 -5.56 0.95
C LEU A 85 -9.85 -5.64 -0.57
N ALA A 86 -10.70 -6.42 -1.23
CA ALA A 86 -10.69 -6.55 -2.68
C ALA A 86 -11.00 -5.21 -3.36
N ALA A 87 -12.05 -4.51 -2.91
CA ALA A 87 -12.42 -3.19 -3.42
C ALA A 87 -11.32 -2.16 -3.16
N TYR A 88 -10.77 -2.10 -1.95
CA TYR A 88 -9.64 -1.21 -1.60
C TYR A 88 -8.42 -1.45 -2.48
N SER A 89 -8.04 -2.73 -2.66
CA SER A 89 -6.87 -3.08 -3.45
C SER A 89 -7.04 -2.68 -4.91
N ALA A 90 -8.19 -2.99 -5.50
CA ALA A 90 -8.46 -2.74 -6.90
C ALA A 90 -8.66 -1.25 -7.21
N VAL A 91 -9.56 -0.55 -6.48
CA VAL A 91 -9.80 0.90 -6.65
C VAL A 91 -8.52 1.69 -6.41
N GLY A 92 -7.74 1.26 -5.40
CA GLY A 92 -6.48 1.90 -5.10
C GLY A 92 -5.40 1.70 -6.17
N LYS A 93 -5.48 0.68 -7.01
CA LYS A 93 -4.59 0.50 -8.17
C LYS A 93 -5.12 1.24 -9.40
N LEU A 94 -6.44 1.27 -9.56
CA LEU A 94 -7.08 1.97 -10.68
C LEU A 94 -6.74 3.46 -10.72
N CYS A 95 -6.50 4.12 -9.58
CA CYS A 95 -6.12 5.53 -9.54
C CYS A 95 -4.83 5.83 -10.33
N TYR A 96 -3.90 4.86 -10.45
CA TYR A 96 -2.65 5.02 -11.21
C TYR A 96 -2.84 5.14 -12.72
N LYS A 97 -4.06 4.95 -13.23
CA LYS A 97 -4.41 5.26 -14.61
C LYS A 97 -4.38 6.77 -14.88
N TRP A 98 -4.65 7.59 -13.87
CA TRP A 98 -4.82 9.04 -13.99
C TRP A 98 -3.84 9.88 -13.17
N ILE A 99 -3.13 9.28 -12.20
CA ILE A 99 -2.15 9.97 -11.38
C ILE A 99 -0.84 9.18 -11.33
N ASN A 100 0.27 9.89 -11.18
CA ASN A 100 1.58 9.28 -11.02
C ASN A 100 1.68 8.37 -9.80
N TYR A 101 2.54 7.35 -9.91
CA TYR A 101 2.78 6.38 -8.84
C TYR A 101 3.25 7.05 -7.53
N ALA A 102 4.12 8.06 -7.62
CA ALA A 102 4.59 8.81 -6.45
C ALA A 102 3.44 9.54 -5.76
N THR A 103 2.63 10.28 -6.53
CA THR A 103 1.45 11.00 -6.04
C THR A 103 0.46 10.05 -5.38
N GLY A 104 0.12 8.93 -6.01
CA GLY A 104 -0.75 7.91 -5.44
C GLY A 104 -0.19 7.29 -4.15
N THR A 105 1.14 7.11 -4.05
CA THR A 105 1.79 6.61 -2.83
C THR A 105 1.71 7.62 -1.68
N VAL A 106 1.91 8.92 -1.97
CA VAL A 106 1.76 9.99 -0.98
C VAL A 106 0.30 10.10 -0.53
N LEU A 107 -0.65 10.06 -1.47
CA LEU A 107 -2.09 10.01 -1.16
C LEU A 107 -2.45 8.84 -0.25
N ARG A 108 -1.98 7.63 -0.54
CA ARG A 108 -2.20 6.46 0.34
C ARG A 108 -1.56 6.62 1.71
N SER A 109 -0.53 7.45 1.84
CA SER A 109 0.06 7.76 3.14
C SER A 109 -0.87 8.64 3.99
N SER A 110 -1.75 9.42 3.36
CA SER A 110 -2.76 10.25 4.05
C SER A 110 -3.84 9.42 4.76
N LYS A 111 -3.83 8.08 4.63
CA LYS A 111 -4.70 7.18 5.44
C LYS A 111 -4.63 7.51 6.93
N LEU A 112 -3.48 7.95 7.42
CA LEU A 112 -3.31 8.39 8.80
C LEU A 112 -4.27 9.56 9.14
N VAL A 113 -4.35 10.56 8.26
CA VAL A 113 -5.23 11.74 8.45
C VAL A 113 -6.69 11.32 8.53
N PHE A 114 -7.13 10.46 7.60
CA PHE A 114 -8.51 9.93 7.59
C PHE A 114 -8.82 9.08 8.81
N THR A 115 -7.90 8.19 9.20
CA THR A 115 -8.06 7.38 10.40
C THR A 115 -8.13 8.24 11.66
N MET A 116 -7.29 9.28 11.75
CA MET A 116 -7.32 10.24 12.87
C MET A 116 -8.64 11.00 12.90
N ALA A 117 -9.12 11.52 11.76
CA ALA A 117 -10.37 12.25 11.66
C ALA A 117 -11.57 11.37 12.08
N ILE A 118 -11.68 10.16 11.53
CA ILE A 118 -12.73 9.20 11.89
C ILE A 118 -12.68 8.85 13.38
N SER A 119 -11.50 8.58 13.91
CA SER A 119 -11.34 8.23 15.32
C SER A 119 -11.61 9.42 16.26
N ALA A 120 -11.30 10.64 15.83
CA ALA A 120 -11.63 11.84 16.61
C ALA A 120 -13.14 12.04 16.71
N VAL A 121 -13.86 11.87 15.58
CA VAL A 121 -15.33 12.07 15.52
C VAL A 121 -16.06 10.91 16.18
N TRP A 122 -15.73 9.67 15.83
CA TRP A 122 -16.45 8.47 16.29
C TRP A 122 -16.07 8.04 17.69
N LEU A 123 -14.76 7.95 17.98
CA LEU A 123 -14.24 7.43 19.25
C LEU A 123 -13.90 8.56 20.24
N ARG A 124 -14.11 9.84 19.87
CA ARG A 124 -13.76 11.04 20.65
C ARG A 124 -12.34 10.99 21.19
N ARG A 125 -11.41 10.43 20.41
CA ARG A 125 -9.99 10.35 20.80
C ARG A 125 -9.32 11.70 20.62
N THR A 126 -8.51 12.09 21.60
CA THR A 126 -7.62 13.26 21.51
C THR A 126 -6.27 12.82 20.96
N TYR A 127 -5.69 13.62 20.08
CA TYR A 127 -4.39 13.37 19.47
C TYR A 127 -3.32 14.29 20.03
N LYS A 128 -2.08 13.80 20.05
CA LYS A 128 -0.95 14.61 20.50
C LYS A 128 -0.59 15.66 19.45
N PRO A 129 -0.09 16.86 19.83
CA PRO A 129 0.17 17.97 18.89
C PRO A 129 1.05 17.59 17.70
N HIS A 130 2.09 16.76 17.92
CA HIS A 130 2.98 16.33 16.83
C HIS A 130 2.28 15.46 15.77
N GLN A 131 1.25 14.67 16.16
CA GLN A 131 0.45 13.87 15.21
C GLN A 131 -0.41 14.79 14.33
N VAL A 132 -0.94 15.86 14.92
CA VAL A 132 -1.68 16.89 14.19
C VAL A 132 -0.74 17.62 13.22
N VAL A 133 0.45 17.99 13.66
CA VAL A 133 1.47 18.63 12.80
C VAL A 133 1.86 17.70 11.65
N ALA A 134 2.15 16.42 11.93
CA ALA A 134 2.46 15.45 10.88
C ALA A 134 1.32 15.30 9.85
N ALA A 135 0.08 15.23 10.33
CA ALA A 135 -1.10 15.17 9.47
C ALA A 135 -1.26 16.43 8.61
N SER A 136 -1.05 17.62 9.18
CA SER A 136 -1.12 18.91 8.45
C SER A 136 -0.04 19.00 7.37
N LEU A 137 1.20 18.62 7.69
CA LEU A 137 2.31 18.59 6.73
C LEU A 137 2.03 17.61 5.58
N LEU A 138 1.40 16.47 5.89
CA LEU A 138 1.01 15.49 4.87
C LEU A 138 -0.07 16.05 3.93
N VAL A 139 -1.04 16.79 4.45
CA VAL A 139 -2.06 17.47 3.61
C VAL A 139 -1.40 18.49 2.68
N VAL A 140 -0.46 19.29 3.18
CA VAL A 140 0.31 20.25 2.35
C VAL A 140 1.11 19.50 1.27
N ALA A 141 1.76 18.39 1.61
CA ALA A 141 2.48 17.56 0.65
C ALA A 141 1.56 17.06 -0.47
N VAL A 142 0.39 16.52 -0.12
CA VAL A 142 -0.63 16.06 -1.09
C VAL A 142 -1.08 17.19 -2.01
N ALA A 143 -1.32 18.40 -1.48
CA ALA A 143 -1.69 19.56 -2.28
C ALA A 143 -0.57 19.96 -3.26
N CYS A 144 0.70 19.97 -2.83
CA CYS A 144 1.85 20.25 -3.70
C CYS A 144 1.95 19.22 -4.84
N PHE A 145 1.78 17.92 -4.54
CA PHE A 145 1.77 16.87 -5.57
C PHE A 145 0.60 17.05 -6.55
N GLY A 146 -0.58 17.44 -6.06
CA GLY A 146 -1.74 17.71 -6.92
C GLY A 146 -1.52 18.87 -7.90
N ILE A 147 -0.90 19.94 -7.43
CA ILE A 147 -0.54 21.09 -8.29
C ILE A 147 0.52 20.68 -9.32
N ALA A 148 1.52 19.92 -8.91
CA ALA A 148 2.56 19.42 -9.79
C ALA A 148 2.01 18.50 -10.92
N GLU A 149 1.08 17.61 -10.61
CA GLU A 149 0.39 16.78 -11.61
C GLU A 149 -0.39 17.62 -12.62
N ARG A 150 -1.08 18.66 -12.14
CA ARG A 150 -1.83 19.57 -13.01
C ARG A 150 -0.91 20.35 -13.95
N GLU A 151 0.23 20.85 -13.46
CA GLU A 151 1.23 21.54 -14.29
C GLU A 151 1.82 20.61 -15.36
N LEU A 152 2.06 19.33 -15.04
CA LEU A 152 2.50 18.34 -16.03
C LEU A 152 1.47 18.12 -17.12
N GLY A 153 0.22 17.87 -16.74
CA GLY A 153 -0.87 17.66 -17.72
C GLY A 153 -1.09 18.86 -18.62
N SER A 154 -0.97 20.09 -18.11
CA SER A 154 -1.09 21.30 -18.93
C SER A 154 0.10 21.51 -19.87
N ASN A 155 1.29 21.10 -19.51
CA ASN A 155 2.50 21.19 -20.36
C ASN A 155 2.50 20.15 -21.48
N GLU A 156 1.97 18.93 -21.23
CA GLU A 156 1.79 17.92 -22.29
C GLU A 156 0.74 18.35 -23.32
N ALA A 157 -0.33 19.03 -22.91
CA ALA A 157 -1.33 19.57 -23.81
C ALA A 157 -0.81 20.72 -24.72
N THR A 158 0.31 21.36 -24.36
CA THR A 158 0.90 22.50 -25.10
C THR A 158 2.03 22.07 -26.05
N MET A 159 2.57 20.86 -25.94
CA MET A 159 3.53 20.33 -26.92
C MET A 159 2.79 19.62 -28.05
N PRO A 160 3.06 19.97 -29.33
CA PRO A 160 2.54 19.21 -30.45
C PRO A 160 3.19 17.83 -30.40
N THR A 161 2.44 16.84 -29.98
CA THR A 161 2.87 15.43 -29.94
C THR A 161 3.13 14.99 -31.36
N PRO A 162 4.33 14.43 -31.70
CA PRO A 162 4.49 13.72 -32.96
C PRO A 162 3.54 12.50 -32.91
N THR A 163 2.62 12.48 -33.84
CA THR A 163 1.67 11.43 -34.12
C THR A 163 2.27 10.04 -33.91
N SER A 164 1.86 9.36 -32.86
CA SER A 164 2.07 7.92 -32.78
C SER A 164 0.97 7.28 -31.94
N ALA A 165 0.28 6.43 -32.63
CA ALA A 165 -0.75 5.50 -32.21
C ALA A 165 -2.20 5.98 -32.38
N THR A 166 -2.61 6.09 -33.63
CA THR A 166 -3.94 5.69 -34.05
C THR A 166 -4.07 4.20 -33.75
N THR A 167 -4.63 3.85 -32.60
CA THR A 167 -5.19 2.52 -32.44
C THR A 167 -6.43 2.45 -33.30
N SER A 168 -6.40 1.55 -34.24
CA SER A 168 -7.48 1.20 -35.16
C SER A 168 -8.60 0.46 -34.42
N ASP A 169 -9.31 1.13 -33.54
CA ASP A 169 -10.68 0.80 -33.14
C ASP A 169 -11.19 2.02 -32.39
N GLY A 170 -11.99 2.82 -33.14
CA GLY A 170 -12.49 4.12 -32.71
C GLY A 170 -13.55 4.04 -31.63
N GLU A 171 -13.13 3.81 -30.41
CA GLU A 171 -13.88 4.22 -29.23
C GLU A 171 -13.28 5.54 -28.74
N PRO A 172 -14.08 6.64 -28.68
CA PRO A 172 -13.63 7.83 -28.01
C PRO A 172 -13.48 7.49 -26.53
N VAL A 173 -12.25 7.29 -26.07
CA VAL A 173 -11.94 7.40 -24.64
C VAL A 173 -12.49 8.76 -24.22
N LEU A 174 -13.64 8.74 -23.55
CA LEU A 174 -14.43 9.87 -23.07
C LEU A 174 -13.62 11.15 -23.07
N GLY A 175 -13.95 12.15 -23.92
CA GLY A 175 -13.21 13.41 -24.06
C GLY A 175 -13.25 14.25 -22.78
N LEU A 176 -12.78 13.67 -21.68
CA LEU A 176 -12.67 14.28 -20.37
C LEU A 176 -11.48 15.24 -20.38
N SER A 177 -11.70 16.47 -19.92
CA SER A 177 -10.61 17.41 -19.70
C SER A 177 -9.58 16.82 -18.73
N GLU A 178 -8.32 17.24 -18.83
CA GLU A 178 -7.24 16.77 -17.93
C GLU A 178 -7.58 17.02 -16.46
N ASP A 179 -8.23 18.14 -16.15
CA ASP A 179 -8.70 18.43 -14.77
C ASP A 179 -9.72 17.39 -14.28
N VAL A 180 -10.59 16.86 -15.13
CA VAL A 180 -11.56 15.81 -14.76
C VAL A 180 -10.86 14.47 -14.56
N LYS A 181 -9.89 14.10 -15.39
CA LYS A 181 -9.08 12.90 -15.22
C LYS A 181 -8.32 12.92 -13.89
N LEU A 182 -7.69 14.05 -13.60
CA LEU A 182 -6.97 14.27 -12.34
C LEU A 182 -7.92 14.17 -11.14
N ALA A 183 -9.07 14.83 -11.19
CA ALA A 183 -10.10 14.76 -10.16
C ALA A 183 -10.60 13.33 -9.91
N LEU A 184 -10.77 12.52 -10.99
CA LEU A 184 -11.11 11.11 -10.87
C LEU A 184 -10.02 10.30 -10.17
N GLY A 185 -8.74 10.50 -10.52
CA GLY A 185 -7.61 9.82 -9.89
C GLY A 185 -7.52 10.13 -8.38
N PHE A 186 -7.67 11.39 -7.99
CA PHE A 186 -7.71 11.80 -6.59
C PHE A 186 -8.96 11.25 -5.88
N GLY A 187 -10.14 11.36 -6.49
CA GLY A 187 -11.40 10.84 -5.95
C GLY A 187 -11.34 9.33 -5.66
N LEU A 188 -10.86 8.55 -6.62
CA LEU A 188 -10.66 7.11 -6.45
C LEU A 188 -9.66 6.80 -5.34
N SER A 189 -8.58 7.58 -5.21
CA SER A 189 -7.63 7.41 -4.12
C SER A 189 -8.28 7.66 -2.76
N VAL A 190 -9.11 8.69 -2.61
CA VAL A 190 -9.85 8.98 -1.38
C VAL A 190 -10.81 7.84 -1.05
N VAL A 191 -11.56 7.35 -2.03
CA VAL A 191 -12.45 6.19 -1.86
C VAL A 191 -11.67 4.96 -1.41
N ALA A 192 -10.55 4.66 -2.06
CA ALA A 192 -9.69 3.55 -1.67
C ALA A 192 -9.18 3.69 -0.23
N ILE A 193 -8.72 4.87 0.17
CA ILE A 193 -8.26 5.13 1.54
C ILE A 193 -9.37 4.89 2.56
N PHE A 194 -10.59 5.33 2.27
CA PHE A 194 -11.75 5.13 3.12
C PHE A 194 -12.08 3.64 3.27
N LEU A 195 -12.17 2.90 2.15
CA LEU A 195 -12.39 1.45 2.14
C LEU A 195 -11.30 0.71 2.93
N GLY A 196 -10.02 1.09 2.73
CA GLY A 196 -8.91 0.50 3.46
C GLY A 196 -8.93 0.82 4.96
N SER A 197 -9.47 1.97 5.36
CA SER A 197 -9.65 2.33 6.78
C SER A 197 -10.77 1.50 7.41
N LEU A 198 -11.88 1.32 6.72
CA LEU A 198 -12.97 0.42 7.15
C LEU A 198 -12.47 -1.02 7.28
N GLN A 199 -11.76 -1.54 6.27
CA GLN A 199 -11.19 -2.89 6.30
C GLN A 199 -10.28 -3.11 7.51
N THR A 200 -9.46 -2.12 7.85
CA THR A 200 -8.57 -2.20 9.02
C THR A 200 -9.35 -2.27 10.33
N ASN A 201 -10.43 -1.48 10.46
CA ASN A 201 -11.28 -1.48 11.65
C ASN A 201 -12.04 -2.81 11.80
N VAL A 202 -12.56 -3.37 10.70
CA VAL A 202 -13.22 -4.69 10.70
C VAL A 202 -12.23 -5.79 11.09
N SER A 203 -10.99 -5.72 10.57
CA SER A 203 -9.90 -6.63 10.94
C SER A 203 -9.56 -6.54 12.43
N GLU A 204 -9.45 -5.33 12.97
CA GLU A 204 -9.20 -5.12 14.40
C GLU A 204 -10.35 -5.69 15.25
N HIS A 205 -11.59 -5.46 14.83
CA HIS A 205 -12.77 -6.02 15.50
C HIS A 205 -12.74 -7.55 15.52
N ALA A 206 -12.41 -8.21 14.40
CA ALA A 206 -12.27 -9.67 14.33
C ALA A 206 -11.21 -10.21 15.31
N MET A 207 -10.06 -9.56 15.37
CA MET A 207 -8.96 -9.99 16.24
C MET A 207 -9.21 -9.71 17.72
N ARG A 208 -9.83 -8.57 18.07
CA ARG A 208 -10.05 -8.17 19.47
C ARG A 208 -11.27 -8.84 20.10
N ASN A 209 -12.41 -8.82 19.40
CA ASN A 209 -13.66 -9.27 20.00
C ASN A 209 -13.86 -10.78 19.88
N TYR A 210 -13.32 -11.41 18.84
CA TYR A 210 -13.40 -12.86 18.64
C TYR A 210 -12.10 -13.60 18.96
N GLY A 211 -11.02 -12.90 19.23
CA GLY A 211 -9.71 -13.49 19.51
C GLY A 211 -9.12 -14.23 18.31
N ALA A 212 -9.51 -13.81 17.08
CA ALA A 212 -8.98 -14.40 15.85
C ALA A 212 -7.46 -14.19 15.76
N GLY A 213 -6.74 -15.22 15.36
CA GLY A 213 -5.30 -15.12 15.14
C GLY A 213 -4.98 -14.31 13.89
N VAL A 214 -3.81 -13.64 13.86
CA VAL A 214 -3.34 -12.89 12.68
C VAL A 214 -3.32 -13.79 11.43
N ARG A 215 -2.81 -15.02 11.56
CA ARG A 215 -2.76 -16.00 10.45
C ARG A 215 -4.15 -16.38 9.95
N GLU A 216 -5.07 -16.65 10.86
CA GLU A 216 -6.47 -16.95 10.54
C GLU A 216 -7.11 -15.79 9.78
N ASN A 217 -6.91 -14.57 10.27
CA ASN A 217 -7.43 -13.36 9.64
C ASN A 217 -6.86 -13.16 8.21
N ILE A 218 -5.55 -13.30 8.02
CA ILE A 218 -4.92 -13.19 6.69
C ILE A 218 -5.45 -14.28 5.75
N LEU A 219 -5.50 -15.53 6.20
CA LEU A 219 -5.94 -16.66 5.38
C LEU A 219 -7.37 -16.46 4.86
N TYR A 220 -8.34 -16.33 5.77
CA TYR A 220 -9.75 -16.23 5.38
C TYR A 220 -10.05 -14.95 4.59
N THR A 221 -9.49 -13.82 4.99
CA THR A 221 -9.71 -12.55 4.29
C THR A 221 -9.17 -12.58 2.85
N ASN A 222 -7.96 -13.13 2.65
CA ASN A 222 -7.39 -13.17 1.30
C ASN A 222 -8.01 -14.29 0.45
N ALA A 223 -8.35 -15.45 1.02
CA ALA A 223 -9.01 -16.51 0.29
C ALA A 223 -10.40 -16.10 -0.23
N ILE A 224 -11.23 -15.50 0.64
CA ILE A 224 -12.54 -14.98 0.24
C ILE A 224 -12.35 -13.74 -0.67
N GLY A 225 -11.38 -12.88 -0.36
CA GLY A 225 -11.05 -11.69 -1.16
C GLY A 225 -10.63 -12.03 -2.58
N THR A 226 -9.97 -13.18 -2.79
CA THR A 226 -9.64 -13.69 -4.13
C THR A 226 -10.91 -13.96 -4.95
N ALA A 227 -11.96 -14.52 -4.34
CA ALA A 227 -13.23 -14.74 -5.03
C ALA A 227 -13.91 -13.43 -5.42
N PHE A 228 -13.92 -12.43 -4.54
CA PHE A 228 -14.43 -11.09 -4.86
C PHE A 228 -13.60 -10.40 -5.95
N ALA A 229 -12.27 -10.46 -5.85
CA ALA A 229 -11.39 -9.88 -6.86
C ALA A 229 -11.56 -10.55 -8.22
N PHE A 230 -11.74 -11.87 -8.25
CA PHE A 230 -12.05 -12.60 -9.49
C PHE A 230 -13.37 -12.14 -10.11
N LEU A 231 -14.41 -11.96 -9.30
CA LEU A 231 -15.69 -11.42 -9.76
C LEU A 231 -15.52 -10.02 -10.39
N PHE A 232 -14.74 -9.14 -9.74
CA PHE A 232 -14.46 -7.81 -10.28
C PHE A 232 -13.67 -7.87 -11.60
N VAL A 233 -12.67 -8.76 -11.73
CA VAL A 233 -11.95 -8.96 -13.00
C VAL A 233 -12.92 -9.39 -14.10
N VAL A 234 -13.80 -10.36 -13.84
CA VAL A 234 -14.80 -10.81 -14.82
C VAL A 234 -15.74 -9.67 -15.23
N MET A 235 -16.18 -8.83 -14.28
CA MET A 235 -17.11 -7.73 -14.54
C MET A 235 -16.48 -6.55 -15.27
N PHE A 236 -15.23 -6.21 -14.97
CA PHE A 236 -14.61 -4.96 -15.47
C PHE A 236 -13.53 -5.18 -16.52
N GLU A 237 -12.83 -6.30 -16.51
CA GLU A 237 -11.72 -6.59 -17.46
C GLU A 237 -12.04 -7.78 -18.39
N GLY A 238 -13.00 -8.62 -18.01
CA GLY A 238 -13.42 -9.77 -18.81
C GLY A 238 -12.29 -10.75 -19.11
N SER A 239 -12.34 -11.38 -20.30
CA SER A 239 -11.31 -12.32 -20.76
C SER A 239 -10.04 -11.63 -21.28
N GLY A 240 -10.06 -10.32 -21.46
CA GLY A 240 -8.94 -9.54 -22.01
C GLY A 240 -7.69 -9.65 -21.13
N SER A 241 -7.85 -9.64 -19.82
CA SER A 241 -6.74 -9.76 -18.87
C SER A 241 -6.00 -11.09 -18.99
N ILE A 242 -6.72 -12.21 -19.15
CA ILE A 242 -6.11 -13.55 -19.33
C ILE A 242 -5.36 -13.62 -20.66
N THR A 243 -5.98 -13.09 -21.72
CA THR A 243 -5.36 -13.03 -23.05
C THR A 243 -4.08 -12.20 -22.99
N TYR A 244 -4.14 -11.04 -22.34
CA TYR A 244 -2.98 -10.17 -22.16
C TYR A 244 -1.82 -10.88 -21.42
N LEU A 245 -2.11 -11.54 -20.30
CA LEU A 245 -1.10 -12.27 -19.52
C LEU A 245 -0.46 -13.43 -20.29
N ARG A 246 -1.16 -14.01 -21.25
CA ARG A 246 -0.63 -15.08 -22.14
C ARG A 246 0.18 -14.52 -23.30
N THR A 247 -0.23 -13.38 -23.84
CA THR A 247 0.35 -12.80 -25.07
C THR A 247 1.59 -11.96 -24.77
N VAL A 248 1.52 -11.14 -23.71
CA VAL A 248 2.62 -10.23 -23.35
C VAL A 248 3.66 -10.99 -22.52
N LYS A 249 4.83 -11.24 -23.13
CA LYS A 249 5.94 -11.94 -22.48
C LYS A 249 6.38 -11.20 -21.21
N GLY A 250 6.43 -11.93 -20.12
CA GLY A 250 6.91 -11.41 -18.83
C GLY A 250 5.83 -10.74 -17.95
N ALA A 251 4.64 -10.40 -18.48
CA ALA A 251 3.59 -9.77 -17.69
C ALA A 251 3.19 -10.64 -16.48
N PHE A 252 2.92 -11.93 -16.70
CA PHE A 252 2.59 -12.85 -15.62
C PHE A 252 3.71 -12.96 -14.59
N VAL A 253 4.95 -13.13 -15.03
CA VAL A 253 6.13 -13.26 -14.13
C VAL A 253 6.31 -12.01 -13.30
N LEU A 254 6.14 -10.84 -13.89
CA LEU A 254 6.27 -9.55 -13.21
C LEU A 254 5.20 -9.36 -12.13
N LEU A 255 3.92 -9.64 -12.45
CA LEU A 255 2.84 -9.55 -11.47
C LEU A 255 2.96 -10.59 -10.36
N PHE A 256 3.41 -11.79 -10.69
CA PHE A 256 3.66 -12.84 -9.70
C PHE A 256 4.83 -12.46 -8.78
N ALA A 257 5.98 -12.04 -9.33
CA ALA A 257 7.13 -11.58 -8.55
C ALA A 257 6.78 -10.40 -7.63
N ARG A 258 6.01 -9.43 -8.14
CA ARG A 258 5.46 -8.31 -7.36
C ARG A 258 4.65 -8.82 -6.16
N SER A 259 3.74 -9.76 -6.38
CA SER A 259 2.84 -10.26 -5.34
C SER A 259 3.57 -11.10 -4.29
N VAL A 260 4.53 -11.93 -4.72
CA VAL A 260 5.38 -12.72 -3.82
C VAL A 260 6.27 -11.82 -2.96
N THR A 261 6.92 -10.83 -3.55
CA THR A 261 7.76 -9.89 -2.78
C THR A 261 6.91 -9.10 -1.78
N PHE A 262 5.69 -8.70 -2.16
CA PHE A 262 4.79 -8.01 -1.24
C PHE A 262 4.36 -8.90 -0.07
N TYR A 263 4.07 -10.19 -0.31
CA TYR A 263 3.76 -11.14 0.75
C TYR A 263 4.88 -11.26 1.77
N PHE A 264 6.12 -11.46 1.33
CA PHE A 264 7.26 -11.54 2.25
C PHE A 264 7.46 -10.23 3.03
N GLY A 265 7.31 -9.09 2.37
CA GLY A 265 7.35 -7.79 3.05
C GLY A 265 6.28 -7.65 4.13
N ALA A 266 5.05 -8.06 3.86
CA ALA A 266 3.94 -8.08 4.82
C ALA A 266 4.18 -9.08 5.97
N TYR A 267 4.79 -10.23 5.68
CA TYR A 267 5.18 -11.23 6.68
C TYR A 267 6.21 -10.67 7.68
N PHE A 268 7.31 -10.06 7.17
CA PHE A 268 8.31 -9.44 8.03
C PHE A 268 7.76 -8.27 8.83
N PHE A 269 6.87 -7.47 8.25
CA PHE A 269 6.17 -6.40 8.95
C PHE A 269 5.29 -6.94 10.09
N SER A 270 4.55 -8.02 9.85
CA SER A 270 3.73 -8.68 10.88
C SER A 270 4.60 -9.28 11.99
N THR A 271 5.77 -9.80 11.64
CA THR A 271 6.77 -10.30 12.59
C THR A 271 7.31 -9.18 13.47
N LEU A 272 7.65 -8.03 12.87
CA LEU A 272 8.03 -6.82 13.61
C LEU A 272 6.94 -6.39 14.59
N THR A 273 5.69 -6.33 14.13
CA THR A 273 4.55 -5.94 14.98
C THR A 273 4.39 -6.89 16.17
N ARG A 274 4.55 -8.19 15.93
CA ARG A 274 4.39 -9.22 16.96
C ARG A 274 5.49 -9.17 18.02
N HIS A 275 6.75 -9.04 17.62
CA HIS A 275 7.90 -9.14 18.54
C HIS A 275 8.31 -7.79 19.16
N PHE A 276 8.18 -6.70 18.40
CA PHE A 276 8.68 -5.37 18.80
C PHE A 276 7.56 -4.33 19.00
N GLY A 277 6.30 -4.74 18.80
CA GLY A 277 5.12 -3.91 18.99
C GLY A 277 4.78 -3.01 17.80
N ALA A 278 3.53 -2.56 17.78
CA ALA A 278 2.96 -1.75 16.70
C ALA A 278 3.73 -0.44 16.46
N THR A 279 4.26 0.17 17.52
CA THR A 279 5.03 1.43 17.46
C THR A 279 6.29 1.29 16.60
N SER A 280 7.08 0.22 16.83
CA SER A 280 8.31 -0.04 16.08
C SER A 280 8.01 -0.41 14.63
N ALA A 281 6.96 -1.21 14.40
CA ALA A 281 6.50 -1.55 13.06
C ALA A 281 6.03 -0.30 12.28
N THR A 282 5.33 0.63 12.94
CA THR A 282 4.91 1.90 12.32
C THR A 282 6.11 2.74 11.90
N ALA A 283 7.15 2.85 12.74
CA ALA A 283 8.37 3.57 12.39
C ALA A 283 9.03 2.99 11.12
N VAL A 284 9.16 1.66 11.03
CA VAL A 284 9.71 0.98 9.84
C VAL A 284 8.84 1.25 8.60
N THR A 285 7.50 1.22 8.75
CA THR A 285 6.57 1.52 7.64
C THR A 285 6.73 2.95 7.15
N THR A 286 6.95 3.88 8.05
CA THR A 286 7.12 5.30 7.74
C THR A 286 8.40 5.54 6.94
N VAL A 287 9.52 4.96 7.39
CA VAL A 287 10.80 4.97 6.64
C VAL A 287 10.65 4.33 5.26
N ARG A 288 9.99 3.17 5.18
CA ARG A 288 9.71 2.49 3.92
C ARG A 288 8.95 3.39 2.93
N LYS A 289 7.89 4.08 3.37
CA LYS A 289 7.11 4.98 2.51
C LYS A 289 7.98 6.10 1.93
N ALA A 290 8.81 6.72 2.77
CA ALA A 290 9.76 7.74 2.33
C ALA A 290 10.72 7.20 1.28
N LEU A 291 11.33 6.03 1.54
CA LEU A 291 12.24 5.39 0.60
C LEU A 291 11.55 5.02 -0.72
N THR A 292 10.30 4.54 -0.68
CA THR A 292 9.54 4.23 -1.91
C THR A 292 9.34 5.47 -2.78
N VAL A 293 8.96 6.60 -2.18
CA VAL A 293 8.76 7.85 -2.93
C VAL A 293 10.10 8.34 -3.51
N ILE A 294 11.16 8.38 -2.70
CA ILE A 294 12.50 8.79 -3.17
C ILE A 294 12.97 7.87 -4.30
N SER A 295 12.85 6.56 -4.13
CA SER A 295 13.24 5.59 -5.17
C SER A 295 12.47 5.79 -6.47
N SER A 296 11.17 6.09 -6.40
CA SER A 296 10.34 6.37 -7.57
C SER A 296 10.83 7.59 -8.36
N PHE A 297 11.30 8.65 -7.68
CA PHE A 297 11.89 9.82 -8.35
C PHE A 297 13.27 9.51 -8.98
N ILE A 298 14.08 8.66 -8.34
CA ILE A 298 15.41 8.30 -8.84
C ILE A 298 15.33 7.34 -10.01
N LEU A 299 14.47 6.32 -9.93
CA LEU A 299 14.38 5.24 -10.92
C LEU A 299 13.56 5.64 -12.17
N PHE A 300 12.61 6.56 -12.00
CA PHE A 300 11.72 7.01 -13.08
C PHE A 300 11.72 8.55 -13.23
N PRO A 301 12.88 9.18 -13.51
CA PRO A 301 12.99 10.64 -13.54
C PRO A 301 12.28 11.29 -14.74
N LYS A 302 12.09 10.54 -15.84
CA LYS A 302 11.48 11.07 -17.08
C LYS A 302 10.01 11.48 -16.88
N ASP A 303 9.29 10.76 -16.04
CA ASP A 303 7.87 11.01 -15.79
C ASP A 303 7.63 11.96 -14.61
N LYS A 304 8.69 12.37 -13.95
CA LYS A 304 8.65 13.21 -12.74
C LYS A 304 9.79 14.21 -12.77
N PRO A 305 9.68 15.28 -13.59
CA PRO A 305 10.72 16.29 -13.58
C PRO A 305 10.87 16.85 -12.17
N PHE A 306 12.12 17.00 -11.71
CA PHE A 306 12.45 17.66 -10.44
C PHE A 306 12.14 19.17 -10.53
N ALA A 307 10.91 19.51 -10.86
CA ALA A 307 10.47 20.87 -11.02
C ALA A 307 9.53 21.28 -9.88
N GLY A 308 9.81 22.44 -9.31
CA GLY A 308 8.91 23.20 -8.46
C GLY A 308 8.12 22.40 -7.41
N PHE A 309 6.85 22.23 -7.64
CA PHE A 309 5.92 21.68 -6.65
C PHE A 309 6.15 20.19 -6.30
N PHE A 310 6.77 19.36 -7.16
CA PHE A 310 7.15 17.99 -6.77
C PHE A 310 8.23 18.01 -5.68
N VAL A 311 9.20 18.92 -5.77
CA VAL A 311 10.27 19.03 -4.76
C VAL A 311 9.71 19.52 -3.43
N TYR A 312 8.86 20.53 -3.47
CA TYR A 312 8.17 21.00 -2.25
C TYR A 312 7.28 19.92 -1.66
N GLY A 313 6.52 19.20 -2.47
CA GLY A 313 5.70 18.07 -2.03
C GLY A 313 6.52 16.98 -1.36
N LEU A 314 7.65 16.60 -1.95
CA LEU A 314 8.58 15.63 -1.37
C LEU A 314 9.16 16.12 -0.03
N PHE A 315 9.55 17.39 0.04
CA PHE A 315 10.07 18.00 1.26
C PHE A 315 9.05 17.96 2.40
N PHE A 316 7.81 18.43 2.17
CA PHE A 316 6.75 18.39 3.19
C PHE A 316 6.36 16.95 3.56
N PHE A 317 6.37 16.02 2.60
CA PHE A 317 6.14 14.61 2.87
C PHE A 317 7.21 14.03 3.81
N LEU A 318 8.49 14.26 3.53
CA LEU A 318 9.57 13.81 4.39
C LEU A 318 9.52 14.44 5.77
N LEU A 319 9.17 15.73 5.85
CA LEU A 319 9.01 16.43 7.11
C LEU A 319 7.85 15.86 7.93
N SER A 320 6.72 15.53 7.29
CA SER A 320 5.60 14.82 7.93
C SER A 320 6.03 13.46 8.48
N VAL A 321 6.77 12.69 7.70
CA VAL A 321 7.34 11.39 8.10
C VAL A 321 8.25 11.53 9.31
N LEU A 322 9.12 12.53 9.34
CA LEU A 322 10.00 12.82 10.47
C LEU A 322 9.21 13.25 11.71
N ALA A 323 8.19 14.09 11.56
CA ALA A 323 7.34 14.51 12.67
C ALA A 323 6.57 13.34 13.29
N GLU A 324 6.06 12.40 12.48
CA GLU A 324 5.40 11.18 12.94
C GLU A 324 6.37 10.22 13.62
N SER A 325 7.56 10.02 13.03
CA SER A 325 8.53 9.03 13.49
C SER A 325 9.36 9.48 14.69
N SER A 326 9.52 10.78 14.91
CA SER A 326 10.45 11.35 15.91
C SER A 326 10.23 10.82 17.32
N LEU A 327 8.98 10.61 17.74
CA LEU A 327 8.65 10.05 19.05
C LEU A 327 8.78 8.52 19.10
N HIS A 328 8.45 7.85 18.01
CA HIS A 328 8.59 6.39 17.91
C HIS A 328 10.06 5.99 17.97
N ILE A 329 10.91 6.76 17.28
CA ILE A 329 12.36 6.59 17.31
C ILE A 329 12.92 6.92 18.71
N ARG A 330 12.50 8.02 19.34
CA ARG A 330 12.90 8.36 20.70
C ARG A 330 12.45 7.31 21.72
N ALA A 331 11.21 6.86 21.65
CA ALA A 331 10.68 5.80 22.51
C ALA A 331 11.43 4.47 22.33
N PHE A 332 11.78 4.13 21.08
CA PHE A 332 12.59 2.96 20.79
C PHE A 332 14.00 3.07 21.40
N PHE A 333 14.71 4.16 21.14
CA PHE A 333 16.05 4.38 21.71
C PHE A 333 16.02 4.45 23.25
N HIS A 334 14.96 4.99 23.82
CA HIS A 334 14.80 5.01 25.28
C HIS A 334 14.62 3.59 25.86
N ARG A 335 13.84 2.72 25.20
CA ARG A 335 13.70 1.30 25.60
C ARG A 335 14.99 0.52 25.42
N VAL A 336 15.69 0.69 24.30
CA VAL A 336 17.00 0.06 24.04
C VAL A 336 18.03 0.52 25.08
N ARG A 337 18.00 1.80 25.48
CA ARG A 337 18.91 2.35 26.48
C ARG A 337 18.56 1.89 27.91
N ALA A 338 17.27 1.76 28.23
CA ALA A 338 16.78 1.23 29.50
C ALA A 338 17.10 -0.28 29.64
N GLY A 339 16.89 -1.06 28.59
CA GLY A 339 17.28 -2.49 28.55
C GLY A 339 18.78 -2.72 28.71
N ARG A 340 19.64 -1.80 28.24
CA ARG A 340 21.10 -1.84 28.47
C ARG A 340 21.49 -1.50 29.90
N ARG A 341 20.64 -0.81 30.66
CA ARG A 341 20.90 -0.45 32.07
C ARG A 341 20.38 -1.44 33.10
N GLY A 342 19.75 -2.53 32.65
CA GLY A 342 19.22 -3.54 33.58
C GLY A 342 18.08 -3.04 34.48
N GLU A 343 17.42 -1.93 34.14
CA GLU A 343 16.37 -1.28 34.94
C GLU A 343 14.97 -1.88 34.73
N TYR A 344 14.86 -3.17 34.44
CA TYR A 344 13.60 -3.90 34.63
C TYR A 344 13.66 -4.62 35.98
N SER A 345 13.46 -3.89 37.05
CA SER A 345 12.97 -4.49 38.30
C SER A 345 11.46 -4.66 38.17
N LEU A 346 11.02 -5.93 38.20
CA LEU A 346 9.70 -6.50 38.53
C LEU A 346 8.47 -5.61 38.48
#